data_188fafa7f7c795a6eb17cbb73f8c47e1
#
_entry.id   188fafa7f7c795a6eb17cbb73f8c47e1
#
_cell.length_a   1.000
_cell.length_b   1.000
_cell.length_c   1.000
_cell.angle_alpha   90.00
_cell.angle_beta   90.00
_cell.angle_gamma   90.00
#
_symmetry.space_group_name_H-M   'P 1'
#
loop_
_entity.id
_entity.type
_entity.pdbx_description
1 polymer ?
#
loop_
_entity_poly.entity_id
_entity_poly.type
_entity_poly.pdbx_seq_one_letter_code
_entity_poly.pdbx_strand_id
1 'polypeptide(L)'
;MKKSLDNYFTTGELAKACHILRKTLLFYDKLGLIQPEVILDNGYRYYKRAQLFLLELVVTLRNLDIPLTRIQAYLANRSPATYQRLLKEQQEHIQQEIKRLEQLNENLNTYIQDLDKQNNLSYGIIQAVQYPEQYLFVTNGCKQNESFKERSLHAARLFLLLRDKLPFKQHVFGYIVNEQALYDTKKYRAEEYFYPLQQPFSNIPYRVRPAGTYLTLYFQGVYMHNSAIYLSQMGEYCQKNNITTISDIYVTSLLNYWTTTNTEEYVYKLEVRIK
;
A
#
# COMPACT_ATOMS: atom_id res chain seq x y z
N MET A 1 10.29 -38.25 -52.07
CA MET A 1 11.08 -37.03 -52.23
C MET A 1 11.48 -36.54 -50.84
N LYS A 2 12.78 -36.59 -50.47
CA LYS A 2 13.26 -35.89 -49.24
C LYS A 2 13.07 -34.39 -49.48
N LYS A 3 12.15 -33.75 -48.74
CA LYS A 3 12.07 -32.29 -48.74
C LYS A 3 13.43 -31.75 -48.30
N SER A 4 14.07 -30.94 -49.14
CA SER A 4 15.27 -30.21 -48.74
C SER A 4 14.90 -29.30 -47.56
N LEU A 5 15.59 -29.43 -46.42
CA LEU A 5 15.37 -28.64 -45.22
C LEU A 5 16.16 -27.33 -45.23
N ASP A 6 16.84 -27.01 -46.33
CA ASP A 6 17.70 -25.83 -46.46
C ASP A 6 16.95 -24.49 -46.27
N ASN A 7 15.64 -24.50 -46.47
CA ASN A 7 14.76 -23.33 -46.27
C ASN A 7 13.99 -23.31 -44.93
N TYR A 8 14.38 -24.16 -44.01
CA TYR A 8 13.75 -24.25 -42.70
C TYR A 8 14.71 -23.81 -41.58
N PHE A 9 14.18 -23.17 -40.58
CA PHE A 9 14.93 -22.84 -39.39
C PHE A 9 14.90 -23.98 -38.39
N THR A 10 16.01 -24.30 -37.77
CA THR A 10 16.08 -25.14 -36.59
C THR A 10 15.53 -24.36 -35.38
N THR A 11 15.21 -25.05 -34.27
CA THR A 11 14.79 -24.42 -33.01
C THR A 11 15.83 -23.39 -32.53
N GLY A 12 17.12 -23.66 -32.71
CA GLY A 12 18.20 -22.76 -32.29
C GLY A 12 18.25 -21.48 -33.13
N GLU A 13 18.15 -21.61 -34.44
CA GLU A 13 18.18 -20.49 -35.39
C GLU A 13 16.94 -19.60 -35.21
N LEU A 14 15.75 -20.20 -35.10
CA LEU A 14 14.52 -19.44 -34.91
C LEU A 14 14.50 -18.69 -33.57
N ALA A 15 14.92 -19.35 -32.49
CA ALA A 15 15.00 -18.72 -31.18
C ALA A 15 16.04 -17.58 -31.17
N LYS A 16 17.18 -17.77 -31.80
CA LYS A 16 18.22 -16.73 -31.95
C LYS A 16 17.73 -15.54 -32.77
N ALA A 17 17.02 -15.79 -33.86
CA ALA A 17 16.50 -14.74 -34.75
C ALA A 17 15.50 -13.82 -34.00
N CYS A 18 14.67 -14.35 -33.09
CA CYS A 18 13.72 -13.59 -32.29
C CYS A 18 14.23 -13.22 -30.90
N HIS A 19 15.53 -13.34 -30.63
CA HIS A 19 16.19 -13.03 -29.36
C HIS A 19 15.53 -13.68 -28.11
N ILE A 20 15.07 -14.93 -28.25
CA ILE A 20 14.50 -15.72 -27.14
C ILE A 20 15.34 -16.95 -26.83
N LEU A 21 15.13 -17.54 -25.67
CA LEU A 21 15.77 -18.79 -25.32
C LEU A 21 15.12 -19.97 -26.06
N ARG A 22 15.91 -20.97 -26.44
CA ARG A 22 15.38 -22.22 -27.03
C ARG A 22 14.29 -22.86 -26.19
N LYS A 23 14.44 -22.84 -24.86
CA LYS A 23 13.43 -23.36 -23.93
C LYS A 23 12.08 -22.61 -24.02
N THR A 24 12.12 -21.31 -24.31
CA THR A 24 10.90 -20.48 -24.48
C THR A 24 10.16 -20.88 -25.77
N LEU A 25 10.89 -21.11 -26.87
CA LEU A 25 10.27 -21.58 -28.10
C LEU A 25 9.66 -22.99 -27.94
N LEU A 26 10.36 -23.89 -27.23
CA LEU A 26 9.82 -25.23 -26.92
C LEU A 26 8.61 -25.17 -25.99
N PHE A 27 8.55 -24.18 -25.11
CA PHE A 27 7.36 -23.91 -24.27
C PHE A 27 6.20 -23.40 -25.13
N TYR A 28 6.43 -22.50 -26.07
CA TYR A 28 5.40 -22.02 -27.00
C TYR A 28 4.89 -23.15 -27.93
N ASP A 29 5.75 -24.09 -28.33
CA ASP A 29 5.34 -25.29 -29.04
C ASP A 29 4.39 -26.16 -28.20
N LYS A 30 4.73 -26.43 -26.94
CA LYS A 30 3.86 -27.18 -26.02
C LYS A 30 2.49 -26.51 -25.78
N LEU A 31 2.44 -25.17 -25.80
CA LEU A 31 1.20 -24.41 -25.70
C LEU A 31 0.43 -24.31 -27.02
N GLY A 32 0.97 -24.84 -28.12
CA GLY A 32 0.35 -24.72 -29.43
C GLY A 32 0.41 -23.32 -30.07
N LEU A 33 1.22 -22.39 -29.50
CA LEU A 33 1.37 -21.03 -30.03
C LEU A 33 2.23 -21.01 -31.30
N ILE A 34 3.34 -21.74 -31.27
CA ILE A 34 4.29 -21.84 -32.39
C ILE A 34 4.65 -23.32 -32.57
N GLN A 35 4.00 -23.98 -33.50
CA GLN A 35 4.26 -25.39 -33.77
C GLN A 35 5.28 -25.56 -34.92
N PRO A 36 6.22 -26.51 -34.83
CA PRO A 36 7.11 -26.78 -35.93
C PRO A 36 6.34 -27.32 -37.14
N GLU A 37 6.83 -27.00 -38.34
CA GLU A 37 6.27 -27.54 -39.57
C GLU A 37 6.64 -29.00 -39.80
N VAL A 38 7.85 -29.40 -39.33
CA VAL A 38 8.38 -30.77 -39.45
C VAL A 38 9.03 -31.11 -38.11
N ILE A 39 8.74 -32.32 -37.64
CA ILE A 39 9.51 -32.99 -36.58
C ILE A 39 10.06 -34.24 -37.16
N LEU A 40 11.39 -34.42 -37.15
CA LEU A 40 12.05 -35.63 -37.62
C LEU A 40 11.96 -36.75 -36.56
N ASP A 41 12.18 -38.01 -36.96
CA ASP A 41 12.18 -39.16 -36.06
C ASP A 41 13.16 -39.05 -34.89
N ASN A 42 14.25 -38.31 -35.08
CA ASN A 42 15.21 -37.99 -34.01
C ASN A 42 14.79 -36.83 -33.09
N GLY A 43 13.55 -36.32 -33.25
CA GLY A 43 12.99 -35.25 -32.43
C GLY A 43 13.42 -33.83 -32.84
N TYR A 44 14.21 -33.66 -33.90
CA TYR A 44 14.58 -32.31 -34.38
C TYR A 44 13.39 -31.60 -35.00
N ARG A 45 13.21 -30.33 -34.63
CA ARG A 45 12.10 -29.43 -35.02
C ARG A 45 12.58 -28.44 -36.06
N TYR A 46 11.76 -28.28 -37.09
CA TYR A 46 12.04 -27.35 -38.20
C TYR A 46 10.85 -26.47 -38.48
N TYR A 47 11.12 -25.19 -38.70
CA TYR A 47 10.14 -24.12 -38.80
C TYR A 47 10.30 -23.41 -40.14
N LYS A 48 9.18 -23.01 -40.75
CA LYS A 48 9.14 -22.19 -41.96
C LYS A 48 9.29 -20.69 -41.64
N ARG A 49 9.53 -19.89 -42.69
CA ARG A 49 9.55 -18.44 -42.64
C ARG A 49 8.26 -17.84 -42.01
N ALA A 50 7.09 -18.40 -42.31
CA ALA A 50 5.84 -17.94 -41.73
C ALA A 50 5.81 -18.04 -40.20
N GLN A 51 6.46 -19.07 -39.63
CA GLN A 51 6.55 -19.26 -38.17
C GLN A 51 7.56 -18.31 -37.53
N LEU A 52 8.55 -17.80 -38.28
CA LEU A 52 9.40 -16.71 -37.82
C LEU A 52 8.59 -15.44 -37.55
N PHE A 53 7.76 -15.00 -38.51
CA PHE A 53 6.93 -13.82 -38.33
C PHE A 53 5.84 -14.01 -37.26
N LEU A 54 5.33 -15.23 -37.11
CA LEU A 54 4.39 -15.56 -36.07
C LEU A 54 5.05 -15.50 -34.68
N LEU A 55 6.27 -15.98 -34.56
CA LEU A 55 7.04 -15.90 -33.31
C LEU A 55 7.38 -14.45 -32.96
N GLU A 56 7.79 -13.64 -33.92
CA GLU A 56 8.02 -12.19 -33.74
C GLU A 56 6.76 -11.50 -33.23
N LEU A 57 5.59 -11.81 -33.78
CA LEU A 57 4.32 -11.29 -33.30
C LEU A 57 4.06 -11.68 -31.84
N VAL A 58 4.27 -12.97 -31.51
CA VAL A 58 4.08 -13.44 -30.11
C VAL A 58 5.03 -12.74 -29.16
N VAL A 59 6.29 -12.59 -29.53
CA VAL A 59 7.31 -11.89 -28.72
C VAL A 59 6.93 -10.41 -28.55
N THR A 60 6.52 -9.74 -29.62
CA THR A 60 6.07 -8.33 -29.58
C THR A 60 4.88 -8.15 -28.62
N LEU A 61 3.88 -9.02 -28.70
CA LEU A 61 2.71 -8.96 -27.82
C LEU A 61 3.08 -9.26 -26.35
N ARG A 62 4.05 -10.15 -26.13
CA ARG A 62 4.59 -10.44 -24.78
C ARG A 62 5.36 -9.24 -24.20
N ASN A 63 6.10 -8.52 -25.02
CA ASN A 63 6.80 -7.30 -24.59
C ASN A 63 5.83 -6.16 -24.23
N LEU A 64 4.59 -6.25 -24.65
CA LEU A 64 3.48 -5.39 -24.19
C LEU A 64 2.76 -5.97 -22.95
N ASP A 65 3.32 -6.97 -22.29
CA ASP A 65 2.74 -7.67 -21.13
C ASP A 65 1.39 -8.36 -21.38
N ILE A 66 1.04 -8.62 -22.66
CA ILE A 66 -0.20 -9.34 -22.99
C ILE A 66 -0.07 -10.80 -22.56
N PRO A 67 -0.99 -11.34 -21.74
CA PRO A 67 -0.97 -12.74 -21.30
C PRO A 67 -1.01 -13.73 -22.47
N LEU A 68 -0.28 -14.86 -22.35
CA LEU A 68 -0.24 -15.89 -23.41
C LEU A 68 -1.62 -16.42 -23.78
N THR A 69 -2.55 -16.54 -22.84
CA THR A 69 -3.92 -16.96 -23.09
C THR A 69 -4.68 -16.02 -24.03
N ARG A 70 -4.45 -14.70 -23.88
CA ARG A 70 -5.02 -13.69 -24.78
C ARG A 70 -4.38 -13.70 -26.14
N ILE A 71 -3.06 -13.94 -26.21
CA ILE A 71 -2.34 -14.12 -27.47
C ILE A 71 -2.88 -15.34 -28.21
N GLN A 72 -3.07 -16.48 -27.54
CA GLN A 72 -3.68 -17.68 -28.12
C GLN A 72 -5.06 -17.42 -28.72
N ALA A 73 -5.93 -16.76 -27.94
CA ALA A 73 -7.28 -16.41 -28.39
C ALA A 73 -7.24 -15.51 -29.63
N TYR A 74 -6.33 -14.55 -29.68
CA TYR A 74 -6.11 -13.69 -30.84
C TYR A 74 -5.60 -14.48 -32.05
N LEU A 75 -4.61 -15.37 -31.87
CA LEU A 75 -4.03 -16.15 -32.93
C LEU A 75 -5.04 -17.11 -33.60
N ALA A 76 -6.02 -17.58 -32.84
CA ALA A 76 -7.12 -18.41 -33.34
C ALA A 76 -8.06 -17.65 -34.29
N ASN A 77 -8.24 -16.32 -34.11
CA ASN A 77 -9.17 -15.50 -34.89
C ASN A 77 -8.50 -14.18 -35.33
N ARG A 78 -7.39 -14.26 -36.04
CA ARG A 78 -6.62 -13.09 -36.49
C ARG A 78 -7.36 -12.27 -37.53
N SER A 79 -7.58 -11.01 -37.23
CA SER A 79 -8.05 -10.00 -38.17
C SER A 79 -7.57 -8.60 -37.72
N PRO A 80 -7.60 -7.60 -38.60
CA PRO A 80 -7.26 -6.23 -38.21
C PRO A 80 -8.13 -5.74 -37.04
N ALA A 81 -9.41 -6.09 -37.03
CA ALA A 81 -10.35 -5.69 -35.97
C ALA A 81 -10.01 -6.35 -34.61
N THR A 82 -9.72 -7.66 -34.62
CA THR A 82 -9.32 -8.37 -33.37
C THR A 82 -7.98 -7.90 -32.86
N TYR A 83 -7.04 -7.57 -33.75
CA TYR A 83 -5.75 -6.99 -33.38
C TYR A 83 -5.90 -5.61 -32.73
N GLN A 84 -6.68 -4.72 -33.38
CA GLN A 84 -6.96 -3.40 -32.83
C GLN A 84 -7.63 -3.48 -31.46
N ARG A 85 -8.60 -4.38 -31.29
CA ARG A 85 -9.27 -4.60 -29.98
C ARG A 85 -8.25 -5.05 -28.92
N LEU A 86 -7.40 -6.03 -29.23
CA LEU A 86 -6.38 -6.52 -28.31
C LEU A 86 -5.46 -5.40 -27.83
N LEU A 87 -5.01 -4.53 -28.74
CA LEU A 87 -4.14 -3.41 -28.42
C LEU A 87 -4.86 -2.33 -27.60
N LYS A 88 -6.13 -2.00 -27.90
CA LYS A 88 -6.93 -1.05 -27.13
C LYS A 88 -7.13 -1.53 -25.69
N GLU A 89 -7.51 -2.77 -25.49
CA GLU A 89 -7.69 -3.36 -24.17
C GLU A 89 -6.38 -3.34 -23.37
N GLN A 90 -5.24 -3.58 -24.03
CA GLN A 90 -3.94 -3.47 -23.36
C GLN A 90 -3.57 -2.03 -23.04
N GLN A 91 -3.90 -1.09 -23.91
CA GLN A 91 -3.71 0.33 -23.65
C GLN A 91 -4.52 0.80 -22.43
N GLU A 92 -5.78 0.39 -22.33
CA GLU A 92 -6.64 0.68 -21.17
C GLU A 92 -6.05 0.12 -19.87
N HIS A 93 -5.53 -1.12 -19.91
CA HIS A 93 -4.87 -1.74 -18.75
C HIS A 93 -3.63 -0.94 -18.32
N ILE A 94 -2.78 -0.54 -19.27
CA ILE A 94 -1.60 0.29 -19.01
C ILE A 94 -2.01 1.64 -18.39
N GLN A 95 -3.06 2.30 -18.90
CA GLN A 95 -3.55 3.56 -18.35
C GLN A 95 -4.03 3.41 -16.91
N GLN A 96 -4.71 2.32 -16.59
CA GLN A 96 -5.12 2.02 -15.22
C GLN A 96 -3.91 1.81 -14.29
N GLU A 97 -2.87 1.12 -14.78
CA GLU A 97 -1.65 0.89 -14.00
C GLU A 97 -0.85 2.19 -13.79
N ILE A 98 -0.76 3.05 -14.81
CA ILE A 98 -0.16 4.40 -14.68
C ILE A 98 -0.86 5.18 -13.56
N LYS A 99 -2.19 5.26 -13.61
CA LYS A 99 -2.98 5.97 -12.58
C LYS A 99 -2.76 5.40 -11.18
N ARG A 100 -2.66 4.07 -11.06
CA ARG A 100 -2.36 3.39 -9.80
C ARG A 100 -0.97 3.75 -9.27
N LEU A 101 0.03 3.76 -10.16
CA LEU A 101 1.42 4.10 -9.80
C LEU A 101 1.56 5.58 -9.44
N GLU A 102 0.89 6.49 -10.13
CA GLU A 102 0.83 7.92 -9.80
C GLU A 102 0.28 8.12 -8.39
N GLN A 103 -0.83 7.46 -8.06
CA GLN A 103 -1.41 7.53 -6.71
C GLN A 103 -0.47 7.00 -5.63
N LEU A 104 0.25 5.90 -5.90
CA LEU A 104 1.25 5.37 -4.97
C LEU A 104 2.41 6.35 -4.78
N ASN A 105 2.86 7.00 -5.86
CA ASN A 105 3.94 7.99 -5.80
C ASN A 105 3.53 9.24 -4.99
N GLU A 106 2.31 9.73 -5.16
CA GLU A 106 1.77 10.82 -4.33
C GLU A 106 1.71 10.44 -2.84
N ASN A 107 1.27 9.21 -2.54
CA ASN A 107 1.25 8.71 -1.17
C ASN A 107 2.67 8.66 -0.57
N LEU A 108 3.66 8.18 -1.31
CA LEU A 108 5.05 8.14 -0.86
C LEU A 108 5.62 9.55 -0.63
N ASN A 109 5.33 10.51 -1.51
CA ASN A 109 5.74 11.89 -1.34
C ASN A 109 5.16 12.51 -0.05
N THR A 110 3.88 12.30 0.21
CA THR A 110 3.23 12.73 1.46
C THR A 110 3.94 12.13 2.68
N TYR A 111 4.31 10.88 2.60
CA TYR A 111 5.00 10.17 3.67
C TYR A 111 6.37 10.75 3.98
N ILE A 112 7.16 10.98 2.94
CA ILE A 112 8.50 11.59 3.06
C ILE A 112 8.36 12.97 3.71
N GLN A 113 7.42 13.80 3.22
CA GLN A 113 7.19 15.13 3.80
C GLN A 113 6.75 15.08 5.27
N ASP A 114 5.95 14.10 5.65
CA ASP A 114 5.52 13.95 7.05
C ASP A 114 6.68 13.50 7.95
N LEU A 115 7.59 12.65 7.46
CA LEU A 115 8.82 12.31 8.18
C LEU A 115 9.75 13.51 8.32
N ASP A 116 9.91 14.32 7.27
CA ASP A 116 10.75 15.52 7.32
C ASP A 116 10.25 16.56 8.32
N LYS A 117 8.93 16.75 8.43
CA LYS A 117 8.32 17.65 9.43
C LYS A 117 8.65 17.23 10.86
N GLN A 118 8.83 15.94 11.11
CA GLN A 118 9.11 15.43 12.46
C GLN A 118 10.51 15.79 12.96
N ASN A 119 11.45 16.10 12.08
CA ASN A 119 12.80 16.52 12.45
C ASN A 119 12.85 17.90 13.15
N ASN A 120 11.79 18.69 13.07
CA ASN A 120 11.71 20.05 13.60
C ASN A 120 10.68 20.20 14.73
N LEU A 121 10.27 19.11 15.38
CA LEU A 121 9.30 19.15 16.45
C LEU A 121 9.90 19.65 17.76
N SER A 122 9.17 20.52 18.47
CA SER A 122 9.50 20.93 19.84
C SER A 122 8.81 20.00 20.82
N TYR A 123 9.57 19.23 21.57
CA TYR A 123 9.04 18.28 22.55
C TYR A 123 8.73 18.92 23.90
N GLY A 124 7.70 18.40 24.57
CA GLY A 124 7.27 18.85 25.90
C GLY A 124 6.64 20.24 25.95
N ILE A 125 6.43 20.88 24.81
CA ILE A 125 5.80 22.22 24.72
C ILE A 125 4.34 22.08 24.33
N ILE A 126 3.44 22.65 25.12
CA ILE A 126 2.00 22.69 24.84
C ILE A 126 1.69 23.90 23.96
N GLN A 127 1.02 23.67 22.84
CA GLN A 127 0.63 24.70 21.89
C GLN A 127 -0.85 24.55 21.54
N ALA A 128 -1.56 25.67 21.38
CA ALA A 128 -2.91 25.68 20.81
C ALA A 128 -2.81 25.72 19.29
N VAL A 129 -3.33 24.70 18.62
CA VAL A 129 -3.25 24.54 17.16
C VAL A 129 -4.66 24.36 16.59
N GLN A 130 -4.95 25.08 15.52
CA GLN A 130 -6.20 24.93 14.79
C GLN A 130 -6.10 23.77 13.80
N TYR A 131 -6.98 22.79 13.91
CA TYR A 131 -7.05 21.65 12.98
C TYR A 131 -8.35 21.62 12.21
N PRO A 132 -8.35 21.23 10.93
CA PRO A 132 -9.56 20.89 10.19
C PRO A 132 -10.19 19.62 10.74
N GLU A 133 -11.39 19.31 10.27
CA GLU A 133 -11.99 17.99 10.53
C GLU A 133 -11.09 16.87 9.92
N GLN A 134 -11.10 15.73 10.58
CA GLN A 134 -10.33 14.56 10.17
C GLN A 134 -11.19 13.30 10.26
N TYR A 135 -11.09 12.46 9.25
CA TYR A 135 -11.76 11.16 9.23
C TYR A 135 -10.89 10.11 9.90
N LEU A 136 -11.47 9.36 10.82
CA LEU A 136 -10.77 8.32 11.58
C LEU A 136 -11.49 6.99 11.40
N PHE A 137 -10.79 5.96 10.93
CA PHE A 137 -11.26 4.60 11.12
C PHE A 137 -10.96 4.19 12.54
N VAL A 138 -11.96 3.79 13.30
CA VAL A 138 -11.85 3.48 14.73
C VAL A 138 -12.21 2.02 14.97
N THR A 139 -11.44 1.32 15.80
CA THR A 139 -11.79 -0.02 16.25
C THR A 139 -12.76 0.00 17.41
N ASN A 140 -13.41 -1.12 17.66
CA ASN A 140 -14.23 -1.30 18.85
C ASN A 140 -13.40 -1.11 20.12
N GLY A 141 -14.04 -0.55 21.16
CA GLY A 141 -13.38 -0.19 22.41
C GLY A 141 -12.65 -1.33 23.10
N CYS A 142 -11.55 -0.99 23.78
CA CYS A 142 -10.78 -1.88 24.61
C CYS A 142 -11.36 -1.91 26.04
N LYS A 143 -11.39 -3.08 26.67
CA LYS A 143 -11.78 -3.19 28.07
C LYS A 143 -10.62 -2.80 28.99
N GLN A 144 -10.94 -2.20 30.14
CA GLN A 144 -9.92 -1.70 31.08
C GLN A 144 -8.98 -2.79 31.62
N ASN A 145 -9.48 -4.00 31.79
CA ASN A 145 -8.73 -5.16 32.34
C ASN A 145 -8.06 -6.04 31.27
N GLU A 146 -8.06 -5.62 30.00
CA GLU A 146 -7.35 -6.34 28.95
C GLU A 146 -5.84 -6.31 29.15
N SER A 147 -5.21 -7.45 28.93
CA SER A 147 -3.76 -7.58 28.92
C SER A 147 -3.12 -6.81 27.75
N PHE A 148 -1.82 -6.55 27.85
CA PHE A 148 -1.06 -5.94 26.74
C PHE A 148 -1.20 -6.73 25.43
N LYS A 149 -1.21 -8.08 25.51
CA LYS A 149 -1.38 -8.94 24.33
C LYS A 149 -2.74 -8.74 23.67
N GLU A 150 -3.83 -8.68 24.44
CA GLU A 150 -5.19 -8.47 23.91
C GLU A 150 -5.31 -7.09 23.24
N ARG A 151 -4.77 -6.04 23.88
CA ARG A 151 -4.72 -4.69 23.32
C ARG A 151 -3.90 -4.63 22.01
N SER A 152 -2.78 -5.34 21.95
CA SER A 152 -1.99 -5.45 20.71
C SER A 152 -2.76 -6.13 19.58
N LEU A 153 -3.66 -7.06 19.90
CA LEU A 153 -4.54 -7.69 18.91
C LEU A 153 -5.60 -6.70 18.37
N HIS A 154 -6.07 -5.74 19.17
CA HIS A 154 -6.94 -4.67 18.66
C HIS A 154 -6.22 -3.80 17.64
N ALA A 155 -4.98 -3.39 17.91
CA ALA A 155 -4.15 -2.68 16.95
C ALA A 155 -3.89 -3.50 15.67
N ALA A 156 -3.59 -4.79 15.82
CA ALA A 156 -3.40 -5.68 14.67
C ALA A 156 -4.66 -5.83 13.81
N ARG A 157 -5.85 -5.90 14.44
CA ARG A 157 -7.14 -5.93 13.73
C ARG A 157 -7.38 -4.65 12.93
N LEU A 158 -7.01 -3.48 13.47
CA LEU A 158 -7.07 -2.22 12.73
C LEU A 158 -6.34 -2.33 11.38
N PHE A 159 -5.08 -2.79 11.41
CA PHE A 159 -4.28 -2.95 10.20
C PHE A 159 -4.80 -4.05 9.27
N LEU A 160 -5.32 -5.14 9.81
CA LEU A 160 -5.90 -6.23 9.03
C LEU A 160 -7.15 -5.76 8.25
N LEU A 161 -8.05 -5.04 8.91
CA LEU A 161 -9.28 -4.54 8.29
C LEU A 161 -9.02 -3.52 7.18
N LEU A 162 -7.91 -2.78 7.26
CA LEU A 162 -7.52 -1.78 6.28
C LEU A 162 -6.62 -2.33 5.16
N ARG A 163 -6.05 -3.55 5.34
CA ARG A 163 -5.03 -4.10 4.45
C ARG A 163 -5.47 -4.15 2.98
N ASP A 164 -6.70 -4.58 2.75
CA ASP A 164 -7.23 -4.79 1.40
C ASP A 164 -8.08 -3.60 0.91
N LYS A 165 -8.28 -2.60 1.76
CA LYS A 165 -9.15 -1.44 1.49
C LYS A 165 -8.39 -0.18 1.14
N LEU A 166 -7.18 -0.05 1.64
CA LEU A 166 -6.32 1.09 1.38
C LEU A 166 -5.16 0.67 0.46
N PRO A 167 -4.91 1.42 -0.61
CA PRO A 167 -3.83 1.12 -1.57
C PRO A 167 -2.44 1.22 -0.92
N PHE A 168 -2.34 2.04 0.10
CA PHE A 168 -1.13 2.23 0.88
C PHE A 168 -1.50 2.56 2.34
N LYS A 169 -0.76 1.97 3.29
CA LYS A 169 -0.93 2.21 4.72
C LYS A 169 0.25 2.99 5.25
N GLN A 170 -0.05 4.10 5.88
CA GLN A 170 0.95 4.83 6.65
C GLN A 170 1.25 4.08 7.95
N HIS A 171 2.47 4.28 8.49
CA HIS A 171 2.86 3.76 9.81
C HIS A 171 2.16 4.50 10.96
N VAL A 172 1.49 5.62 10.66
CA VAL A 172 0.80 6.47 11.62
C VAL A 172 -0.51 5.82 12.02
N PHE A 173 -0.68 5.59 13.28
CA PHE A 173 -1.91 5.14 13.92
C PHE A 173 -2.02 5.81 15.29
N GLY A 174 -3.16 5.67 15.96
CA GLY A 174 -3.33 6.35 17.22
C GLY A 174 -4.20 5.61 18.22
N TYR A 175 -4.29 6.21 19.39
CA TYR A 175 -5.09 5.78 20.52
C TYR A 175 -6.07 6.89 20.88
N ILE A 176 -7.29 6.53 21.26
CA ILE A 176 -8.21 7.43 21.93
C ILE A 176 -8.16 7.07 23.41
N VAL A 177 -7.89 8.07 24.22
CA VAL A 177 -7.75 7.95 25.68
C VAL A 177 -8.79 8.88 26.31
N ASN A 178 -9.47 8.40 27.33
CA ASN A 178 -10.47 9.20 28.04
C ASN A 178 -9.88 10.52 28.57
N GLU A 179 -10.61 11.62 28.45
CA GLU A 179 -10.16 12.95 28.91
C GLU A 179 -9.78 12.98 30.39
N GLN A 180 -10.38 12.12 31.21
CA GLN A 180 -10.07 12.02 32.65
C GLN A 180 -8.60 11.65 32.91
N ALA A 181 -7.90 11.10 31.92
CA ALA A 181 -6.48 10.78 32.03
C ALA A 181 -5.59 12.03 32.24
N LEU A 182 -6.08 13.22 31.94
CA LEU A 182 -5.40 14.48 32.26
C LEU A 182 -5.27 14.72 33.76
N TYR A 183 -6.19 14.16 34.56
CA TYR A 183 -6.31 14.41 36.01
C TYR A 183 -6.15 13.12 36.85
N ASP A 184 -6.25 11.94 36.20
CA ASP A 184 -6.07 10.64 36.82
C ASP A 184 -5.10 9.79 35.96
N THR A 185 -3.84 9.82 36.33
CA THR A 185 -2.76 9.14 35.57
C THR A 185 -2.94 7.61 35.48
N LYS A 186 -3.85 7.01 36.25
CA LYS A 186 -4.17 5.58 36.14
C LYS A 186 -5.02 5.28 34.89
N LYS A 187 -5.62 6.30 34.27
CA LYS A 187 -6.52 6.19 33.12
C LYS A 187 -5.81 6.40 31.75
N TYR A 188 -4.49 6.37 31.69
CA TYR A 188 -3.71 6.61 30.47
C TYR A 188 -3.87 5.57 29.36
N ARG A 189 -4.57 4.48 29.64
CA ARG A 189 -4.72 3.37 28.70
C ARG A 189 -5.68 3.72 27.56
N ALA A 190 -5.33 3.28 26.35
CA ALA A 190 -6.19 3.41 25.19
C ALA A 190 -7.55 2.75 25.41
N GLU A 191 -8.61 3.46 25.10
CA GLU A 191 -9.97 2.92 25.03
C GLU A 191 -10.29 2.42 23.63
N GLU A 192 -9.76 3.07 22.61
CA GLU A 192 -9.92 2.72 21.20
C GLU A 192 -8.60 2.92 20.45
N TYR A 193 -8.46 2.23 19.31
CA TYR A 193 -7.40 2.49 18.35
C TYR A 193 -7.98 3.15 17.12
N PHE A 194 -7.25 4.09 16.52
CA PHE A 194 -7.67 4.73 15.29
C PHE A 194 -6.57 4.74 14.22
N TYR A 195 -7.03 4.87 12.98
CA TYR A 195 -6.19 5.12 11.82
C TYR A 195 -6.72 6.36 11.10
N PRO A 196 -5.88 7.39 10.88
CA PRO A 196 -6.30 8.58 10.16
C PRO A 196 -6.53 8.26 8.67
N LEU A 197 -7.67 8.68 8.15
CA LEU A 197 -8.02 8.56 6.74
C LEU A 197 -7.81 9.91 6.06
N GLN A 198 -7.25 9.91 4.86
CA GLN A 198 -7.09 11.13 4.06
C GLN A 198 -8.42 11.68 3.57
N GLN A 199 -9.38 10.79 3.31
CA GLN A 199 -10.74 11.11 2.87
C GLN A 199 -11.71 10.01 3.30
N PRO A 200 -13.03 10.27 3.33
CA PRO A 200 -14.00 9.20 3.58
C PRO A 200 -14.02 8.20 2.42
N PHE A 201 -14.08 6.91 2.76
CA PHE A 201 -14.22 5.81 1.81
C PHE A 201 -15.59 5.16 2.00
N SER A 202 -16.30 4.89 0.92
CA SER A 202 -17.66 4.32 0.95
C SER A 202 -17.75 2.93 1.62
N ASN A 203 -16.66 2.18 1.61
CA ASN A 203 -16.56 0.82 2.15
C ASN A 203 -15.81 0.72 3.49
N ILE A 204 -15.45 1.85 4.11
CA ILE A 204 -14.77 1.93 5.40
C ILE A 204 -15.62 2.82 6.33
N PRO A 205 -16.15 2.29 7.46
CA PRO A 205 -16.81 3.13 8.44
C PRO A 205 -15.79 4.10 9.04
N TYR A 206 -16.22 5.33 9.31
CA TYR A 206 -15.36 6.34 9.90
C TYR A 206 -16.09 7.16 10.96
N ARG A 207 -15.32 7.72 11.89
CA ARG A 207 -15.72 8.76 12.82
C ARG A 207 -15.07 10.08 12.38
N VAL A 208 -15.80 11.16 12.48
CA VAL A 208 -15.25 12.50 12.24
C VAL A 208 -14.66 13.04 13.55
N ARG A 209 -13.37 13.34 13.53
CA ARG A 209 -12.72 14.18 14.54
C ARG A 209 -13.04 15.64 14.16
N PRO A 210 -13.76 16.39 15.00
CA PRO A 210 -14.25 17.72 14.61
C PRO A 210 -13.11 18.72 14.37
N ALA A 211 -13.34 19.67 13.48
CA ALA A 211 -12.49 20.85 13.35
C ALA A 211 -12.53 21.67 14.66
N GLY A 212 -11.44 22.39 14.93
CA GLY A 212 -11.36 23.27 16.10
C GLY A 212 -9.96 23.45 16.64
N THR A 213 -9.88 24.14 17.78
CA THR A 213 -8.62 24.36 18.49
C THR A 213 -8.31 23.18 19.39
N TYR A 214 -7.10 22.66 19.26
CA TYR A 214 -6.59 21.57 20.09
C TYR A 214 -5.34 22.01 20.83
N LEU A 215 -5.24 21.70 22.11
CA LEU A 215 -3.94 21.68 22.77
C LEU A 215 -3.16 20.49 22.24
N THR A 216 -1.97 20.76 21.76
CA THR A 216 -1.06 19.77 21.14
C THR A 216 0.26 19.75 21.88
N LEU A 217 0.75 18.55 22.18
CA LEU A 217 2.06 18.30 22.78
C LEU A 217 2.72 17.13 22.08
N TYR A 218 4.01 17.28 21.73
CA TYR A 218 4.84 16.20 21.20
C TYR A 218 5.79 15.70 22.27
N PHE A 219 6.02 14.39 22.31
CA PHE A 219 7.02 13.79 23.19
C PHE A 219 7.71 12.59 22.55
N GLN A 220 8.89 12.26 23.08
CA GLN A 220 9.70 11.12 22.67
C GLN A 220 9.65 9.99 23.70
N GLY A 221 10.02 8.78 23.23
CA GLY A 221 10.11 7.57 24.03
C GLY A 221 8.83 6.73 24.00
N VAL A 222 8.80 5.65 24.79
CA VAL A 222 7.70 4.70 24.82
C VAL A 222 6.46 5.30 25.47
N TYR A 223 5.31 5.28 24.79
CA TYR A 223 4.04 5.83 25.31
C TYR A 223 3.71 5.33 26.72
N MET A 224 3.80 4.01 26.93
CA MET A 224 3.42 3.40 28.22
C MET A 224 4.26 3.91 29.40
N HIS A 225 5.51 4.35 29.15
CA HIS A 225 6.40 4.85 30.19
C HIS A 225 6.20 6.36 30.42
N ASN A 226 5.91 7.11 29.38
CA ASN A 226 5.96 8.56 29.39
C ASN A 226 4.58 9.22 29.41
N SER A 227 3.52 8.50 29.07
CA SER A 227 2.17 9.06 28.95
C SER A 227 1.67 9.75 30.21
N ALA A 228 1.90 9.16 31.39
CA ALA A 228 1.45 9.73 32.66
C ALA A 228 2.03 11.13 32.91
N ILE A 229 3.32 11.34 32.58
CA ILE A 229 4.02 12.62 32.74
C ILE A 229 3.38 13.69 31.85
N TYR A 230 3.23 13.40 30.56
CA TYR A 230 2.77 14.38 29.60
C TYR A 230 1.26 14.63 29.67
N LEU A 231 0.46 13.63 30.07
CA LEU A 231 -0.95 13.81 30.36
C LEU A 231 -1.15 14.73 31.59
N SER A 232 -0.41 14.51 32.69
CA SER A 232 -0.43 15.41 33.86
C SER A 232 0.00 16.82 33.48
N GLN A 233 1.09 16.97 32.73
CA GLN A 233 1.54 18.28 32.26
C GLN A 233 0.45 19.02 31.48
N MET A 234 -0.27 18.33 30.61
CA MET A 234 -1.39 18.91 29.85
C MET A 234 -2.57 19.27 30.75
N GLY A 235 -2.90 18.42 31.73
CA GLY A 235 -3.94 18.67 32.72
C GLY A 235 -3.64 19.88 33.61
N GLU A 236 -2.42 19.97 34.13
CA GLU A 236 -1.95 21.13 34.92
C GLU A 236 -1.97 22.43 34.09
N TYR A 237 -1.60 22.36 32.82
CA TYR A 237 -1.68 23.50 31.91
C TYR A 237 -3.11 23.96 31.72
N CYS A 238 -4.06 23.03 31.52
CA CYS A 238 -5.49 23.34 31.43
C CYS A 238 -5.99 24.02 32.69
N GLN A 239 -5.69 23.49 33.88
CA GLN A 239 -6.09 24.06 35.16
C GLN A 239 -5.52 25.46 35.37
N LYS A 240 -4.20 25.63 35.15
CA LYS A 240 -3.52 26.92 35.34
C LYS A 240 -4.06 28.02 34.42
N ASN A 241 -4.50 27.69 33.24
CA ASN A 241 -4.97 28.64 32.24
C ASN A 241 -6.50 28.70 32.13
N ASN A 242 -7.26 28.03 33.04
CA ASN A 242 -8.71 27.93 33.02
C ASN A 242 -9.27 27.44 31.68
N ILE A 243 -8.60 26.48 31.05
CA ILE A 243 -9.02 25.92 29.77
C ILE A 243 -9.94 24.72 30.01
N THR A 244 -11.08 24.70 29.31
CA THR A 244 -12.03 23.58 29.34
C THR A 244 -11.79 22.67 28.14
N THR A 245 -11.52 21.39 28.39
CA THR A 245 -11.47 20.35 27.36
C THR A 245 -12.89 19.91 27.00
N ILE A 246 -13.09 19.55 25.73
CA ILE A 246 -14.39 19.15 25.16
C ILE A 246 -14.32 17.89 24.29
N SER A 247 -13.28 17.12 24.42
CA SER A 247 -13.11 15.83 23.73
C SER A 247 -12.24 14.88 24.53
N ASP A 248 -12.28 13.61 24.17
CA ASP A 248 -11.24 12.66 24.53
C ASP A 248 -9.88 13.07 23.93
N ILE A 249 -8.83 12.43 24.42
CA ILE A 249 -7.44 12.69 24.03
C ILE A 249 -7.09 11.80 22.85
N TYR A 250 -6.63 12.40 21.77
CA TYR A 250 -6.07 11.70 20.63
C TYR A 250 -4.56 11.60 20.77
N VAL A 251 -4.04 10.38 20.82
CA VAL A 251 -2.63 10.10 20.90
C VAL A 251 -2.20 9.49 19.56
N THR A 252 -1.46 10.22 18.76
CA THR A 252 -0.99 9.76 17.45
C THR A 252 0.47 9.31 17.54
N SER A 253 0.76 8.08 17.13
CA SER A 253 2.10 7.54 17.00
C SER A 253 2.70 7.98 15.66
N LEU A 254 3.65 8.89 15.68
CA LEU A 254 4.27 9.48 14.50
C LEU A 254 5.52 8.71 14.06
N LEU A 255 6.44 8.43 15.00
CA LEU A 255 7.57 7.52 14.82
C LEU A 255 7.42 6.35 15.77
N ASN A 256 7.62 5.15 15.26
CA ASN A 256 7.39 3.92 16.02
C ASN A 256 8.25 2.77 15.46
N TYR A 257 7.96 1.54 15.87
CA TYR A 257 8.69 0.34 15.44
C TYR A 257 8.76 0.10 13.91
N TRP A 258 7.99 0.84 13.10
CA TRP A 258 8.12 0.79 11.65
C TRP A 258 9.26 1.68 11.14
N THR A 259 9.61 2.70 11.89
CA THR A 259 10.55 3.73 11.46
C THR A 259 11.91 3.62 12.11
N THR A 260 11.98 3.10 13.34
CA THR A 260 13.22 2.92 14.10
C THR A 260 13.17 1.74 15.05
N THR A 261 14.29 1.13 15.32
CA THR A 261 14.46 0.09 16.35
C THR A 261 14.80 0.69 17.72
N ASN A 262 15.18 1.97 17.78
CA ASN A 262 15.46 2.68 19.03
C ASN A 262 14.16 3.25 19.61
N THR A 263 13.69 2.68 20.71
CA THR A 263 12.44 3.08 21.35
C THR A 263 12.46 4.50 21.94
N GLU A 264 13.64 5.07 22.20
CA GLU A 264 13.79 6.44 22.66
C GLU A 264 13.53 7.47 21.54
N GLU A 265 13.59 7.03 20.28
CA GLU A 265 13.27 7.85 19.11
C GLU A 265 11.79 7.80 18.72
N TYR A 266 10.98 6.99 19.40
CA TYR A 266 9.54 7.00 19.15
C TYR A 266 8.97 8.38 19.42
N VAL A 267 8.07 8.84 18.56
CA VAL A 267 7.45 10.17 18.69
C VAL A 267 5.95 10.01 18.74
N TYR A 268 5.36 10.63 19.75
CA TYR A 268 3.91 10.70 19.92
C TYR A 268 3.44 12.15 19.96
N LYS A 269 2.24 12.34 19.47
CA LYS A 269 1.50 13.61 19.55
C LYS A 269 0.26 13.40 20.41
N LEU A 270 0.11 14.17 21.47
CA LEU A 270 -1.09 14.28 22.28
C LEU A 270 -1.93 15.47 21.82
N GLU A 271 -3.22 15.28 21.66
CA GLU A 271 -4.14 16.33 21.23
C GLU A 271 -5.46 16.21 22.00
N VAL A 272 -5.94 17.31 22.59
CA VAL A 272 -7.26 17.42 23.21
C VAL A 272 -7.94 18.68 22.73
N ARG A 273 -9.21 18.58 22.32
CA ARG A 273 -9.98 19.73 21.84
C ARG A 273 -10.39 20.60 23.01
N ILE A 274 -10.28 21.91 22.83
CA ILE A 274 -10.65 22.91 23.81
C ILE A 274 -11.82 23.76 23.31
N LYS A 275 -12.49 24.40 24.28
CA LYS A 275 -13.64 25.27 23.99
C LYS A 275 -13.21 26.57 23.35
#